data_c4271f984948952268834dd8f4642b66
#
_entry.id   c4271f984948952268834dd8f4642b66
#
_cell.length_a   1.000
_cell.length_b   1.000
_cell.length_c   1.000
_cell.angle_alpha   90.00
_cell.angle_beta   90.00
_cell.angle_gamma   90.00
#
_symmetry.space_group_name_H-M   'P 1'
#
loop_
_entity.id
_entity.type
_entity.pdbx_description
1 polymer ?
#
loop_
_entity_poly.entity_id
_entity_poly.type
_entity_poly.pdbx_seq_one_letter_code
_entity_poly.pdbx_strand_id
1 'polypeptide(L)'
;MSRIGKKPIAIPKGVTVKIEGNTVMVQGPKGKLDTSLPSGIKMEQKDGNLVAIRENDSQAAVHGLARALVNNAVDGVTKGWIRELDIVGIGYRAEMKGKATVVFSLGYSHPIEYPLPSGVDCAVDAKLTHLTLNGIDRQKVGQVAAEMRSLRPPDPYKNKGVRYTGERLKKKVGKTGAK
;
A
#
# COMPACT_ATOMS: atom_id res chain seq x y z
N MET A 1 -9.33 26.18 1.63
CA MET A 1 -9.77 25.42 0.41
C MET A 1 -8.77 24.27 0.13
N SER A 2 -9.25 23.05 -0.20
CA SER A 2 -8.36 21.92 -0.55
C SER A 2 -7.98 22.00 -2.04
N ARG A 3 -6.70 22.27 -2.33
CA ARG A 3 -6.17 22.24 -3.72
C ARG A 3 -6.20 20.82 -4.31
N ILE A 4 -6.08 19.80 -3.48
CA ILE A 4 -6.10 18.38 -3.90
C ILE A 4 -7.52 17.94 -4.26
N GLY A 5 -8.51 18.27 -3.42
CA GLY A 5 -9.90 17.86 -3.63
C GLY A 5 -10.53 18.41 -4.92
N LYS A 6 -10.11 19.60 -5.35
CA LYS A 6 -10.60 20.24 -6.60
C LYS A 6 -10.05 19.64 -7.90
N LYS A 7 -8.94 18.86 -7.82
CA LYS A 7 -8.36 18.26 -9.03
C LYS A 7 -9.27 17.17 -9.57
N PRO A 8 -9.69 17.23 -10.84
CA PRO A 8 -10.45 16.13 -11.45
C PRO A 8 -9.60 14.86 -11.49
N ILE A 9 -10.26 13.72 -11.49
CA ILE A 9 -9.65 12.39 -11.64
C ILE A 9 -10.02 11.93 -13.05
N ALA A 10 -9.04 11.79 -13.93
CA ALA A 10 -9.27 11.26 -15.26
C ALA A 10 -9.61 9.76 -15.17
N ILE A 11 -10.65 9.33 -15.90
CA ILE A 11 -11.00 7.92 -16.01
C ILE A 11 -10.25 7.35 -17.22
N PRO A 12 -9.27 6.41 -16.98
CA PRO A 12 -8.55 5.81 -18.09
C PRO A 12 -9.46 4.93 -18.96
N LYS A 13 -9.08 4.71 -20.21
CA LYS A 13 -9.78 3.78 -21.10
C LYS A 13 -9.80 2.37 -20.49
N GLY A 14 -10.98 1.74 -20.50
CA GLY A 14 -11.17 0.40 -19.92
C GLY A 14 -11.50 0.38 -18.41
N VAL A 15 -11.70 1.55 -17.79
CA VAL A 15 -12.20 1.67 -16.42
C VAL A 15 -13.65 2.11 -16.43
N THR A 16 -14.50 1.39 -15.71
CA THR A 16 -15.90 1.75 -15.49
C THR A 16 -16.08 2.17 -14.03
N VAL A 17 -16.77 3.28 -13.82
CA VAL A 17 -17.06 3.78 -12.47
C VAL A 17 -18.57 3.84 -12.28
N LYS A 18 -19.04 3.29 -11.14
CA LYS A 18 -20.42 3.42 -10.70
C LYS A 18 -20.43 4.09 -9.33
N ILE A 19 -21.31 5.06 -9.18
CA ILE A 19 -21.47 5.81 -7.93
C ILE A 19 -22.80 5.41 -7.32
N GLU A 20 -22.79 4.77 -6.16
CA GLU A 20 -23.97 4.34 -5.43
C GLU A 20 -23.97 5.00 -4.05
N GLY A 21 -24.71 6.10 -3.95
CA GLY A 21 -24.80 6.87 -2.69
C GLY A 21 -23.43 7.30 -2.17
N ASN A 22 -22.96 6.65 -1.12
CA ASN A 22 -21.68 6.96 -0.45
C ASN A 22 -20.54 5.98 -0.81
N THR A 23 -20.74 5.15 -1.83
CA THR A 23 -19.74 4.17 -2.29
C THR A 23 -19.46 4.38 -3.77
N VAL A 24 -18.19 4.39 -4.12
CA VAL A 24 -17.72 4.43 -5.51
C VAL A 24 -17.14 3.08 -5.88
N MET A 25 -17.79 2.39 -6.80
CA MET A 25 -17.32 1.12 -7.35
C MET A 25 -16.50 1.41 -8.61
N VAL A 26 -15.25 0.97 -8.62
CA VAL A 26 -14.33 1.13 -9.75
C VAL A 26 -13.98 -0.25 -10.28
N GLN A 27 -14.25 -0.47 -11.55
CA GLN A 27 -13.93 -1.72 -12.25
C GLN A 27 -12.94 -1.43 -13.37
N GLY A 28 -11.85 -2.18 -13.43
CA GLY A 28 -10.81 -2.06 -14.44
C GLY A 28 -10.21 -3.41 -14.85
N PRO A 29 -9.15 -3.40 -15.65
CA PRO A 29 -8.53 -4.62 -16.18
C PRO A 29 -7.96 -5.55 -15.10
N LYS A 30 -7.54 -5.01 -13.95
CA LYS A 30 -6.98 -5.82 -12.85
C LYS A 30 -8.01 -6.28 -11.82
N GLY A 31 -9.24 -5.80 -11.88
CA GLY A 31 -10.30 -6.22 -10.97
C GLY A 31 -11.28 -5.11 -10.62
N LYS A 32 -11.99 -5.32 -9.52
CA LYS A 32 -12.98 -4.38 -8.97
C LYS A 32 -12.56 -3.96 -7.58
N LEU A 33 -12.80 -2.70 -7.26
CA LEU A 33 -12.56 -2.16 -5.93
C LEU A 33 -13.69 -1.19 -5.55
N ASP A 34 -14.21 -1.38 -4.35
CA ASP A 34 -15.25 -0.53 -3.77
C ASP A 34 -14.60 0.42 -2.76
N THR A 35 -14.91 1.69 -2.87
CA THR A 35 -14.35 2.74 -2.03
C THR A 35 -15.46 3.52 -1.36
N SER A 36 -15.51 3.48 -0.03
CA SER A 36 -16.44 4.29 0.75
C SER A 36 -15.98 5.75 0.81
N LEU A 37 -16.89 6.65 0.55
CA LEU A 37 -16.66 8.09 0.68
C LEU A 37 -16.90 8.54 2.11
N PRO A 38 -16.12 9.50 2.63
CA PRO A 38 -16.44 10.18 3.87
C PRO A 38 -17.78 10.92 3.78
N SER A 39 -18.48 11.03 4.92
CA SER A 39 -19.76 11.72 5.00
C SER A 39 -19.66 13.18 4.50
N GLY A 40 -20.69 13.62 3.76
CA GLY A 40 -20.80 14.97 3.21
C GLY A 40 -19.96 15.24 1.95
N ILE A 41 -19.35 14.20 1.37
CA ILE A 41 -18.66 14.30 0.08
C ILE A 41 -19.43 13.48 -0.95
N LYS A 42 -19.71 14.07 -2.10
CA LYS A 42 -20.31 13.41 -3.26
C LYS A 42 -19.31 13.37 -4.41
N MET A 43 -19.40 12.34 -5.23
CA MET A 43 -18.64 12.28 -6.48
C MET A 43 -19.58 12.47 -7.64
N GLU A 44 -19.16 13.27 -8.63
CA GLU A 44 -19.88 13.45 -9.89
C GLU A 44 -18.94 13.12 -11.05
N GLN A 45 -19.52 12.56 -12.09
CA GLN A 45 -18.80 12.33 -13.34
C GLN A 45 -19.14 13.45 -14.32
N LYS A 46 -18.12 14.22 -14.74
CA LYS A 46 -18.23 15.32 -15.71
C LYS A 46 -17.15 15.16 -16.78
N ASP A 47 -17.53 15.21 -18.04
CA ASP A 47 -16.60 15.19 -19.19
C ASP A 47 -15.56 14.06 -19.14
N GLY A 48 -15.96 12.84 -18.72
CA GLY A 48 -15.05 11.70 -18.59
C GLY A 48 -14.12 11.76 -17.38
N ASN A 49 -14.31 12.72 -16.49
CA ASN A 49 -13.55 12.86 -15.24
C ASN A 49 -14.48 12.69 -14.03
N LEU A 50 -13.90 12.28 -12.90
CA LEU A 50 -14.59 12.29 -11.61
C LEU A 50 -14.18 13.55 -10.83
N VAL A 51 -15.17 14.23 -10.28
CA VAL A 51 -14.98 15.42 -9.46
C VAL A 51 -15.60 15.19 -8.09
N ALA A 52 -14.85 15.44 -7.03
CA ALA A 52 -15.34 15.40 -5.67
C ALA A 52 -16.04 16.74 -5.34
N ILE A 53 -17.24 16.67 -4.79
CA ILE A 53 -18.03 17.84 -4.39
C ILE A 53 -18.26 17.74 -2.89
N ARG A 54 -18.11 18.85 -2.19
CA ARG A 54 -18.38 18.98 -0.75
C ARG A 54 -19.59 19.89 -0.53
N GLU A 55 -20.34 19.61 0.49
CA GLU A 55 -21.51 20.40 0.87
C GLU A 55 -21.11 21.67 1.64
N ASN A 56 -20.12 21.58 2.53
CA ASN A 56 -19.71 22.67 3.42
C ASN A 56 -18.18 22.88 3.45
N ASP A 57 -17.77 24.06 3.84
CA ASP A 57 -16.34 24.41 4.00
C ASP A 57 -15.63 23.67 5.15
N SER A 58 -16.35 23.24 6.18
CA SER A 58 -15.84 22.39 7.27
C SER A 58 -15.28 21.05 6.77
N GLN A 59 -15.77 20.58 5.62
CA GLN A 59 -15.37 19.30 5.00
C GLN A 59 -14.11 19.42 4.11
N ALA A 60 -13.38 20.55 4.18
CA ALA A 60 -12.21 20.76 3.34
C ALA A 60 -11.11 19.69 3.50
N ALA A 61 -10.94 19.15 4.72
CA ALA A 61 -9.97 18.09 5.01
C ALA A 61 -10.38 16.76 4.35
N VAL A 62 -11.63 16.35 4.56
CA VAL A 62 -12.15 15.08 4.02
C VAL A 62 -12.38 15.13 2.49
N HIS A 63 -12.57 16.32 1.92
CA HIS A 63 -12.65 16.53 0.48
C HIS A 63 -11.38 16.03 -0.24
N GLY A 64 -10.20 16.39 0.28
CA GLY A 64 -8.94 15.91 -0.27
C GLY A 64 -8.73 14.40 -0.06
N LEU A 65 -9.17 13.87 1.08
CA LEU A 65 -9.13 12.44 1.38
C LEU A 65 -9.98 11.63 0.40
N ALA A 66 -11.25 12.01 0.22
CA ALA A 66 -12.16 11.31 -0.69
C ALA A 66 -11.60 11.26 -2.12
N ARG A 67 -11.11 12.39 -2.62
CA ARG A 67 -10.48 12.45 -3.95
C ARG A 67 -9.26 11.51 -4.03
N ALA A 68 -8.41 11.48 -3.00
CA ALA A 68 -7.23 10.64 -2.98
C ALA A 68 -7.57 9.14 -2.92
N LEU A 69 -8.60 8.75 -2.15
CA LEU A 69 -9.07 7.37 -2.07
C LEU A 69 -9.58 6.87 -3.43
N VAL A 70 -10.46 7.65 -4.08
CA VAL A 70 -10.99 7.29 -5.40
C VAL A 70 -9.89 7.25 -6.45
N ASN A 71 -8.96 8.20 -6.45
CA ASN A 71 -7.82 8.17 -7.36
C ASN A 71 -6.94 6.92 -7.15
N ASN A 72 -6.70 6.54 -5.89
CA ASN A 72 -5.94 5.32 -5.58
C ASN A 72 -6.67 4.06 -6.09
N ALA A 73 -8.00 4.03 -6.04
CA ALA A 73 -8.80 2.95 -6.57
C ALA A 73 -8.69 2.87 -8.10
N VAL A 74 -8.80 4.00 -8.81
CA VAL A 74 -8.65 4.07 -10.27
C VAL A 74 -7.24 3.62 -10.70
N ASP A 75 -6.19 4.09 -10.04
CA ASP A 75 -4.81 3.65 -10.31
C ASP A 75 -4.62 2.17 -9.96
N GLY A 76 -5.24 1.69 -8.89
CA GLY A 76 -5.16 0.30 -8.45
C GLY A 76 -5.76 -0.69 -9.42
N VAL A 77 -6.94 -0.42 -9.97
CA VAL A 77 -7.59 -1.31 -10.94
C VAL A 77 -6.95 -1.23 -12.34
N THR A 78 -6.15 -0.19 -12.61
CA THR A 78 -5.43 -0.05 -13.89
C THR A 78 -4.02 -0.60 -13.82
N LYS A 79 -3.17 -0.01 -12.99
CA LYS A 79 -1.74 -0.33 -12.89
C LYS A 79 -1.46 -1.36 -11.80
N GLY A 80 -2.25 -1.36 -10.73
CA GLY A 80 -1.96 -2.04 -9.48
C GLY A 80 -0.98 -1.27 -8.61
N TRP A 81 -0.84 -1.71 -7.37
CA TRP A 81 0.10 -1.17 -6.41
C TRP A 81 1.17 -2.20 -6.09
N ILE A 82 2.42 -1.76 -6.07
CA ILE A 82 3.58 -2.57 -5.75
C ILE A 82 4.27 -1.97 -4.54
N ARG A 83 4.69 -2.84 -3.62
CA ARG A 83 5.59 -2.51 -2.51
C ARG A 83 6.67 -3.57 -2.41
N GLU A 84 7.89 -3.12 -2.27
CA GLU A 84 9.07 -3.97 -2.19
C GLU A 84 9.70 -3.86 -0.83
N LEU A 85 10.14 -5.00 -0.30
CA LEU A 85 10.79 -5.13 0.99
C LEU A 85 12.11 -5.88 0.83
N ASP A 86 13.15 -5.38 1.47
CA ASP A 86 14.46 -6.03 1.58
C ASP A 86 14.64 -6.65 2.96
N ILE A 87 15.15 -7.86 3.00
CA ILE A 87 15.55 -8.55 4.22
C ILE A 87 17.08 -8.49 4.32
N VAL A 88 17.57 -7.86 5.36
CA VAL A 88 19.00 -7.68 5.59
C VAL A 88 19.43 -8.40 6.87
N GLY A 89 20.37 -9.30 6.75
CA GLY A 89 20.92 -10.05 7.89
C GLY A 89 21.49 -11.39 7.47
N ILE A 90 22.52 -11.88 8.17
CA ILE A 90 23.11 -13.19 7.91
C ILE A 90 22.08 -14.26 8.32
N GLY A 91 21.70 -15.13 7.37
CA GLY A 91 20.73 -16.19 7.60
C GLY A 91 19.26 -15.70 7.65
N TYR A 92 18.99 -14.39 7.44
CA TYR A 92 17.62 -13.89 7.34
C TYR A 92 17.08 -14.16 5.95
N ARG A 93 15.88 -14.73 5.86
CA ARG A 93 15.24 -15.08 4.60
C ARG A 93 13.72 -15.14 4.74
N ALA A 94 13.03 -15.05 3.61
CA ALA A 94 11.61 -15.35 3.50
C ALA A 94 11.36 -16.36 2.39
N GLU A 95 10.41 -17.24 2.59
CA GLU A 95 10.03 -18.28 1.65
C GLU A 95 8.52 -18.31 1.50
N MET A 96 8.03 -18.63 0.30
CA MET A 96 6.60 -18.84 0.08
C MET A 96 6.20 -20.24 0.49
N LYS A 97 5.23 -20.37 1.41
CA LYS A 97 4.56 -21.62 1.77
C LYS A 97 3.21 -21.69 1.04
N GLY A 98 3.20 -22.29 -0.13
CA GLY A 98 2.04 -22.24 -1.02
C GLY A 98 1.83 -20.85 -1.64
N LYS A 99 0.58 -20.47 -1.90
CA LYS A 99 0.25 -19.19 -2.54
C LYS A 99 -0.13 -18.07 -1.57
N ALA A 100 -0.49 -18.41 -0.34
CA ALA A 100 -1.14 -17.49 0.58
C ALA A 100 -0.37 -17.27 1.89
N THR A 101 0.82 -17.85 2.07
CA THR A 101 1.57 -17.70 3.32
C THR A 101 3.04 -17.44 3.01
N VAL A 102 3.62 -16.47 3.69
CA VAL A 102 5.05 -16.17 3.67
C VAL A 102 5.66 -16.61 4.99
N VAL A 103 6.72 -17.40 4.94
CA VAL A 103 7.46 -17.87 6.12
C VAL A 103 8.74 -17.07 6.25
N PHE A 104 8.90 -16.39 7.37
CA PHE A 104 10.06 -15.57 7.66
C PHE A 104 11.00 -16.27 8.66
N SER A 105 12.27 -16.40 8.29
CA SER A 105 13.37 -16.79 9.18
C SER A 105 14.19 -15.54 9.49
N LEU A 106 13.93 -14.90 10.64
CA LEU A 106 14.51 -13.60 11.01
C LEU A 106 15.37 -13.67 12.27
N GLY A 107 15.97 -14.84 12.56
CA GLY A 107 16.82 -15.02 13.73
C GLY A 107 16.07 -15.14 15.06
N TYR A 108 14.81 -15.54 15.02
CA TYR A 108 14.03 -16.00 16.16
C TYR A 108 14.16 -17.53 16.31
N SER A 109 13.79 -18.06 17.48
CA SER A 109 13.85 -19.49 17.75
C SER A 109 12.97 -20.34 16.84
N HIS A 110 11.93 -19.75 16.27
CA HIS A 110 11.01 -20.39 15.32
C HIS A 110 10.74 -19.46 14.13
N PRO A 111 10.45 -20.01 12.95
CA PRO A 111 10.02 -19.22 11.80
C PRO A 111 8.65 -18.57 12.06
N ILE A 112 8.42 -17.42 11.50
CA ILE A 112 7.14 -16.69 11.59
C ILE A 112 6.36 -16.93 10.32
N GLU A 113 5.18 -17.52 10.42
CA GLU A 113 4.25 -17.67 9.30
C GLU A 113 3.32 -16.46 9.22
N TYR A 114 3.32 -15.79 8.09
CA TYR A 114 2.47 -14.64 7.82
C TYR A 114 1.46 -14.99 6.72
N PRO A 115 0.16 -15.12 7.04
CA PRO A 115 -0.88 -15.35 6.04
C PRO A 115 -1.16 -14.06 5.27
N LEU A 116 -1.18 -14.13 3.94
CA LEU A 116 -1.54 -13.02 3.08
C LEU A 116 -3.05 -12.83 3.05
N PRO A 117 -3.56 -11.60 3.21
CA PRO A 117 -4.97 -11.31 3.03
C PRO A 117 -5.37 -11.42 1.56
N SER A 118 -6.66 -11.69 1.31
CA SER A 118 -7.20 -11.76 -0.03
C SER A 118 -6.99 -10.47 -0.82
N GLY A 119 -6.51 -10.61 -2.08
CA GLY A 119 -6.25 -9.49 -2.98
C GLY A 119 -4.85 -8.88 -2.85
N VAL A 120 -3.95 -9.52 -2.11
CA VAL A 120 -2.52 -9.20 -2.08
C VAL A 120 -1.71 -10.44 -2.45
N ASP A 121 -0.90 -10.33 -3.47
CA ASP A 121 0.05 -11.35 -3.90
C ASP A 121 1.45 -10.98 -3.43
N CYS A 122 2.25 -12.00 -3.12
CA CYS A 122 3.65 -11.83 -2.76
C CYS A 122 4.52 -12.70 -3.66
N ALA A 123 5.57 -12.12 -4.20
CA ALA A 123 6.64 -12.83 -4.88
C ALA A 123 7.94 -12.67 -4.09
N VAL A 124 8.68 -13.77 -3.94
CA VAL A 124 9.97 -13.80 -3.26
C VAL A 124 11.05 -14.06 -4.31
N ASP A 125 12.12 -13.30 -4.27
CA ASP A 125 13.27 -13.48 -5.16
C ASP A 125 14.01 -14.81 -4.90
N ALA A 126 14.77 -15.27 -5.89
CA ALA A 126 15.58 -16.49 -5.79
C ALA A 126 16.62 -16.48 -4.63
N LYS A 127 17.04 -15.28 -4.21
CA LYS A 127 17.93 -15.09 -3.05
C LYS A 127 17.20 -15.13 -1.72
N LEU A 128 15.87 -15.21 -1.70
CA LEU A 128 15.01 -15.24 -0.48
C LEU A 128 15.14 -13.98 0.41
N THR A 129 15.68 -12.89 -0.13
CA THR A 129 15.97 -11.66 0.61
C THR A 129 15.24 -10.44 0.08
N HIS A 130 14.50 -10.58 -1.00
CA HIS A 130 13.69 -9.52 -1.59
C HIS A 130 12.27 -10.01 -1.81
N LEU A 131 11.28 -9.22 -1.35
CA LEU A 131 9.87 -9.52 -1.51
C LEU A 131 9.21 -8.40 -2.31
N THR A 132 8.37 -8.79 -3.24
CA THR A 132 7.52 -7.88 -4.01
C THR A 132 6.06 -8.17 -3.68
N LEU A 133 5.40 -7.23 -3.03
CA LEU A 133 3.96 -7.27 -2.74
C LEU A 133 3.20 -6.56 -3.86
N ASN A 134 2.16 -7.19 -4.37
CA ASN A 134 1.33 -6.66 -5.45
C ASN A 134 -0.15 -6.76 -5.08
N GLY A 135 -0.95 -5.77 -5.47
CA GLY A 135 -2.40 -5.78 -5.24
C GLY A 135 -3.10 -4.60 -5.88
N ILE A 136 -4.42 -4.67 -5.92
CA ILE A 136 -5.27 -3.59 -6.47
C ILE A 136 -5.56 -2.51 -5.41
N ASP A 137 -5.56 -2.88 -4.14
CA ASP A 137 -5.86 -1.98 -3.03
C ASP A 137 -4.56 -1.48 -2.38
N ARG A 138 -4.30 -0.17 -2.54
CA ARG A 138 -3.14 0.49 -1.95
C ARG A 138 -3.07 0.35 -0.44
N GLN A 139 -4.23 0.41 0.23
CA GLN A 139 -4.30 0.33 1.69
C GLN A 139 -3.90 -1.07 2.16
N LYS A 140 -4.46 -2.12 1.56
CA LYS A 140 -4.13 -3.50 1.91
C LYS A 140 -2.66 -3.82 1.65
N VAL A 141 -2.14 -3.47 0.46
CA VAL A 141 -0.72 -3.67 0.13
C VAL A 141 0.19 -2.92 1.10
N GLY A 142 -0.16 -1.68 1.46
CA GLY A 142 0.59 -0.87 2.41
C GLY A 142 0.55 -1.44 3.83
N GLN A 143 -0.60 -1.95 4.27
CA GLN A 143 -0.78 -2.56 5.59
C GLN A 143 0.07 -3.83 5.72
N VAL A 144 -0.04 -4.75 4.75
CA VAL A 144 0.75 -5.99 4.70
C VAL A 144 2.25 -5.69 4.74
N ALA A 145 2.70 -4.71 3.94
CA ALA A 145 4.10 -4.31 3.93
C ALA A 145 4.57 -3.75 5.29
N ALA A 146 3.72 -2.96 5.96
CA ALA A 146 4.02 -2.41 7.28
C ALA A 146 4.07 -3.51 8.36
N GLU A 147 3.15 -4.46 8.33
CA GLU A 147 3.12 -5.60 9.24
C GLU A 147 4.35 -6.49 9.06
N MET A 148 4.69 -6.85 7.82
CA MET A 148 5.90 -7.62 7.52
C MET A 148 7.17 -6.90 7.99
N ARG A 149 7.25 -5.57 7.79
CA ARG A 149 8.37 -4.77 8.30
C ARG A 149 8.42 -4.77 9.83
N SER A 150 7.28 -4.78 10.51
CA SER A 150 7.20 -4.78 11.96
C SER A 150 7.63 -6.11 12.60
N LEU A 151 7.63 -7.22 11.86
CA LEU A 151 8.10 -8.52 12.36
C LEU A 151 9.55 -8.45 12.87
N ARG A 152 10.41 -7.74 12.16
CA ARG A 152 11.77 -7.42 12.60
C ARG A 152 12.21 -6.09 12.03
N PRO A 153 11.95 -4.96 12.71
CA PRO A 153 12.37 -3.64 12.21
C PRO A 153 13.90 -3.55 12.14
N PRO A 154 14.44 -2.76 11.21
CA PRO A 154 15.88 -2.66 11.04
C PRO A 154 16.56 -2.07 12.27
N ASP A 155 17.62 -2.75 12.72
CA ASP A 155 18.47 -2.31 13.81
C ASP A 155 19.25 -1.03 13.44
N PRO A 156 19.30 -0.01 14.31
CA PRO A 156 19.96 1.26 14.00
C PRO A 156 21.49 1.18 13.88
N TYR A 157 22.14 0.11 14.36
CA TYR A 157 23.61 -0.03 14.32
C TYR A 157 24.10 -0.75 13.06
N LYS A 158 23.48 -1.87 12.70
CA LYS A 158 23.87 -2.73 11.57
C LYS A 158 22.86 -2.76 10.45
N ASN A 159 21.70 -2.11 10.62
CA ASN A 159 20.55 -2.08 9.69
C ASN A 159 20.01 -3.48 9.32
N LYS A 160 20.17 -4.46 10.23
CA LYS A 160 19.62 -5.82 10.07
C LYS A 160 18.13 -5.82 10.39
N GLY A 161 17.34 -6.44 9.55
CA GLY A 161 15.88 -6.54 9.69
C GLY A 161 15.18 -6.45 8.35
N VAL A 162 13.86 -6.29 8.38
CA VAL A 162 13.00 -6.08 7.21
C VAL A 162 12.79 -4.58 7.02
N ARG A 163 13.07 -4.07 5.83
CA ARG A 163 12.94 -2.65 5.48
C ARG A 163 12.24 -2.48 4.13
N TYR A 164 11.73 -1.30 3.84
CA TYR A 164 11.29 -0.98 2.48
C TYR A 164 12.51 -0.84 1.57
N THR A 165 12.38 -1.27 0.33
CA THR A 165 13.42 -1.06 -0.68
C THR A 165 13.67 0.43 -0.88
N GLY A 166 14.94 0.84 -0.79
CA GLY A 166 15.32 2.25 -0.86
C GLY A 166 15.08 3.08 0.42
N GLU A 167 14.65 2.46 1.53
CA GLU A 167 14.44 3.17 2.81
C GLU A 167 15.75 3.72 3.36
N ARG A 168 15.81 5.03 3.61
CA ARG A 168 16.93 5.68 4.29
C ARG A 168 16.84 5.45 5.79
N LEU A 169 17.73 4.62 6.32
CA LEU A 169 17.82 4.33 7.74
C LEU A 169 18.86 5.23 8.42
N LYS A 170 18.50 5.82 9.56
CA LYS A 170 19.46 6.55 10.40
C LYS A 170 20.35 5.55 11.11
N LYS A 171 21.65 5.55 10.79
CA LYS A 171 22.64 4.71 11.43
C LYS A 171 23.20 5.40 12.68
N LYS A 172 23.27 4.67 13.81
CA LYS A 172 23.94 5.12 15.01
C LYS A 172 25.37 4.56 15.07
N VAL A 173 26.28 5.33 15.65
CA VAL A 173 27.67 4.90 15.90
C VAL A 173 27.69 4.10 17.19
N GLY A 174 28.31 2.93 17.20
CA GLY A 174 28.52 2.14 18.41
C GLY A 174 29.59 2.77 19.34
N LYS A 175 29.73 2.21 20.54
CA LYS A 175 30.64 2.70 21.59
C LYS A 175 32.11 2.91 21.13
N THR A 176 32.59 2.10 20.20
CA THR A 176 33.96 2.19 19.63
C THR A 176 34.18 3.39 18.71
N GLY A 177 33.15 4.04 18.24
CA GLY A 177 33.25 5.23 17.37
C GLY A 177 33.05 6.58 18.11
N ALA A 178 32.81 6.52 19.40
CA ALA A 178 32.73 7.71 20.26
C ALA A 178 34.13 8.02 20.84
N LYS A 179 35.01 8.58 20.00
CA LYS A 179 36.21 9.31 20.41
C LYS A 179 35.99 10.77 20.20
#